data_fc3750c2602284be36768ba1e0c6da08
#
_entry.id   fc3750c2602284be36768ba1e0c6da08
#
_cell.length_a   1.000
_cell.length_b   1.000
_cell.length_c   1.000
_cell.angle_alpha   90.00
_cell.angle_beta   90.00
_cell.angle_gamma   90.00
#
_symmetry.space_group_name_H-M   'P 1'
#
loop_
_entity.id
_entity.type
_entity.pdbx_description
1 polymer ?
#
loop_
_entity_poly.entity_id
_entity_poly.type
_entity_poly.pdbx_seq_one_letter_code
_entity_poly.pdbx_strand_id
1 'polypeptide(L)'
;MDSKTLQILRRDAEDICRSAIEASVPDAAIQRALAQLPPCQGRTVLVSIGKAGWQTAKAAYDALGSTIEQGVVVTKYGHSQGPIGDLAIYEAGHPVPDENSVRATEAALAAVSGLCARDRVLFLVSGGGSALFERPLVPLAELEDITGQMLACGADITQINTIRKRLSGVKGGRFAQLCAPAHVYAILLSDVIGDPPDMIASGPAYPDSTTTAQAMALVSRYGLTLSPQALDLLEQEPPKVLDNVTTVITGSVAQLCRDAAARAEALGYRTCLLTDRLQCEAREAGRFLSAMAGTHAGKGEKTAYILGGETV
;
A
#
# COMPACT_ATOMS: atom_id res chain seq x y z
N MET A 1 4.12 -13.51 -40.27
CA MET A 1 5.23 -12.80 -39.60
C MET A 1 6.41 -13.74 -39.61
N ASP A 2 7.56 -13.28 -40.07
CA ASP A 2 8.76 -14.13 -40.05
C ASP A 2 9.32 -14.33 -38.65
N SER A 3 10.17 -15.38 -38.48
CA SER A 3 10.76 -15.74 -37.18
C SER A 3 11.62 -14.63 -36.57
N LYS A 4 12.29 -13.83 -37.41
CA LYS A 4 13.16 -12.74 -36.98
C LYS A 4 12.33 -11.57 -36.41
N THR A 5 11.25 -11.19 -37.06
CA THR A 5 10.31 -10.17 -36.57
C THR A 5 9.70 -10.59 -35.22
N LEU A 6 9.29 -11.85 -35.08
CA LEU A 6 8.74 -12.34 -33.82
C LEU A 6 9.76 -12.29 -32.67
N GLN A 7 11.03 -12.61 -32.92
CA GLN A 7 12.09 -12.50 -31.93
C GLN A 7 12.33 -11.06 -31.49
N ILE A 8 12.30 -10.10 -32.43
CA ILE A 8 12.42 -8.67 -32.11
C ILE A 8 11.28 -8.22 -31.19
N LEU A 9 10.03 -8.54 -31.54
CA LEU A 9 8.86 -8.17 -30.75
C LEU A 9 8.88 -8.75 -29.33
N ARG A 10 9.33 -10.02 -29.18
CA ARG A 10 9.49 -10.63 -27.85
C ARG A 10 10.53 -9.92 -27.00
N ARG A 11 11.71 -9.66 -27.58
CA ARG A 11 12.79 -8.94 -26.89
C ARG A 11 12.33 -7.54 -26.47
N ASP A 12 11.66 -6.82 -27.37
CA ASP A 12 11.17 -5.47 -27.08
C ASP A 12 10.08 -5.51 -25.98
N ALA A 13 9.19 -6.49 -26.00
CA ALA A 13 8.19 -6.68 -24.94
C ALA A 13 8.83 -7.00 -23.58
N GLU A 14 9.85 -7.89 -23.55
CA GLU A 14 10.61 -8.20 -22.34
C GLU A 14 11.35 -6.98 -21.80
N ASP A 15 11.94 -6.17 -22.69
CA ASP A 15 12.65 -4.93 -22.33
C ASP A 15 11.68 -3.88 -21.76
N ILE A 16 10.51 -3.70 -22.36
CA ILE A 16 9.45 -2.81 -21.87
C ILE A 16 9.01 -3.24 -20.45
N CYS A 17 8.69 -4.52 -20.27
CA CYS A 17 8.26 -5.03 -18.97
C CYS A 17 9.35 -4.88 -17.91
N ARG A 18 10.58 -5.26 -18.22
CA ARG A 18 11.73 -5.16 -17.30
C ARG A 18 12.00 -3.72 -16.90
N SER A 19 12.07 -2.82 -17.86
CA SER A 19 12.30 -1.39 -17.61
C SER A 19 11.22 -0.78 -16.73
N ALA A 20 9.94 -1.12 -16.96
CA ALA A 20 8.84 -0.68 -16.12
C ALA A 20 8.94 -1.21 -14.68
N ILE A 21 9.29 -2.49 -14.51
CA ILE A 21 9.49 -3.08 -13.19
C ILE A 21 10.65 -2.42 -12.45
N GLU A 22 11.80 -2.25 -13.12
CA GLU A 22 12.98 -1.59 -12.55
C GLU A 22 12.71 -0.15 -12.12
N ALA A 23 11.89 0.59 -12.90
CA ALA A 23 11.47 1.93 -12.52
C ALA A 23 10.47 1.96 -11.34
N SER A 24 9.80 0.86 -11.06
CA SER A 24 8.77 0.76 -10.01
C SER A 24 9.23 0.03 -8.74
N VAL A 25 10.50 -0.43 -8.68
CA VAL A 25 11.03 -1.03 -7.45
C VAL A 25 10.96 -0.06 -6.28
N PRO A 26 10.79 -0.54 -5.04
CA PRO A 26 10.65 0.31 -3.87
C PRO A 26 11.72 1.38 -3.74
N ASP A 27 12.98 1.04 -4.02
CA ASP A 27 14.11 1.99 -3.94
C ASP A 27 13.91 3.21 -4.84
N ALA A 28 13.64 3.00 -6.12
CA ALA A 28 13.41 4.08 -7.09
C ALA A 28 12.14 4.90 -6.73
N ALA A 29 11.10 4.22 -6.27
CA ALA A 29 9.85 4.85 -5.85
C ALA A 29 10.06 5.77 -4.63
N ILE A 30 10.77 5.29 -3.61
CA ILE A 30 11.09 6.06 -2.41
C ILE A 30 11.99 7.25 -2.75
N GLN A 31 13.04 7.08 -3.54
CA GLN A 31 13.91 8.17 -3.96
C GLN A 31 13.16 9.30 -4.67
N ARG A 32 12.24 8.95 -5.59
CA ARG A 32 11.38 9.96 -6.26
C ARG A 32 10.50 10.72 -5.28
N ALA A 33 9.91 10.03 -4.31
CA ALA A 33 9.07 10.67 -3.30
C ALA A 33 9.88 11.56 -2.34
N LEU A 34 11.06 11.11 -1.93
CA LEU A 34 11.96 11.87 -1.05
C LEU A 34 12.53 13.13 -1.72
N ALA A 35 12.67 13.14 -3.04
CA ALA A 35 13.08 14.35 -3.77
C ALA A 35 12.10 15.54 -3.60
N GLN A 36 10.85 15.27 -3.20
CA GLN A 36 9.82 16.25 -2.91
C GLN A 36 9.64 16.51 -1.40
N LEU A 37 10.47 15.88 -0.55
CA LEU A 37 10.35 15.97 0.90
C LEU A 37 10.72 17.37 1.37
N PRO A 38 9.80 18.12 2.03
CA PRO A 38 10.13 19.46 2.55
C PRO A 38 11.23 19.39 3.62
N PRO A 39 12.00 20.47 3.83
CA PRO A 39 12.91 20.56 4.96
C PRO A 39 12.18 20.35 6.29
N CYS A 40 12.84 19.67 7.25
CA CYS A 40 12.37 19.51 8.62
C CYS A 40 13.26 20.29 9.57
N GLN A 41 12.68 21.02 10.51
CA GLN A 41 13.43 21.82 11.50
C GLN A 41 13.67 21.06 12.82
N GLY A 42 12.94 19.98 13.04
CA GLY A 42 13.02 19.11 14.21
C GLY A 42 13.50 17.71 13.86
N ARG A 43 13.12 16.77 14.68
CA ARG A 43 13.46 15.35 14.53
C ARG A 43 12.71 14.72 13.34
N THR A 44 13.37 13.80 12.66
CA THR A 44 12.69 12.92 11.70
C THR A 44 12.64 11.50 12.29
N VAL A 45 11.42 11.01 12.50
CA VAL A 45 11.15 9.64 12.93
C VAL A 45 10.65 8.83 11.74
N LEU A 46 11.27 7.67 11.47
CA LEU A 46 10.86 6.77 10.41
C LEU A 46 9.93 5.68 10.95
N VAL A 47 8.78 5.51 10.33
CA VAL A 47 7.94 4.32 10.52
C VAL A 47 7.67 3.71 9.16
N SER A 48 8.12 2.48 8.94
CA SER A 48 7.97 1.77 7.68
C SER A 48 7.22 0.46 7.87
N ILE A 49 6.13 0.25 7.12
CA ILE A 49 5.25 -0.90 7.29
C ILE A 49 4.92 -1.59 5.97
N GLY A 50 4.70 -2.89 6.03
CA GLY A 50 4.26 -3.68 4.88
C GLY A 50 5.29 -4.69 4.40
N LYS A 51 4.93 -5.46 3.35
CA LYS A 51 5.81 -6.51 2.79
C LYS A 51 7.14 -5.98 2.27
N ALA A 52 7.16 -4.74 1.74
CA ALA A 52 8.37 -4.04 1.32
C ALA A 52 8.91 -3.09 2.41
N GLY A 53 8.43 -3.19 3.66
CA GLY A 53 8.77 -2.27 4.74
C GLY A 53 10.28 -2.19 5.01
N TRP A 54 10.97 -3.32 4.97
CA TRP A 54 12.43 -3.32 5.12
C TRP A 54 13.12 -2.58 3.97
N GLN A 55 12.75 -2.88 2.72
CA GLN A 55 13.38 -2.29 1.54
C GLN A 55 13.10 -0.79 1.42
N THR A 56 11.87 -0.35 1.69
CA THR A 56 11.52 1.08 1.68
C THR A 56 12.25 1.85 2.79
N ALA A 57 12.36 1.25 4.00
CA ALA A 57 13.14 1.84 5.08
C ALA A 57 14.62 1.95 4.72
N LYS A 58 15.20 0.90 4.12
CA LYS A 58 16.60 0.90 3.67
C LYS A 58 16.85 2.00 2.64
N ALA A 59 15.99 2.13 1.64
CA ALA A 59 16.08 3.18 0.62
C ALA A 59 15.99 4.60 1.22
N ALA A 60 15.09 4.81 2.18
CA ALA A 60 14.97 6.08 2.88
C ALA A 60 16.18 6.37 3.77
N TYR A 61 16.68 5.37 4.48
CA TYR A 61 17.86 5.51 5.33
C TYR A 61 19.13 5.80 4.51
N ASP A 62 19.29 5.16 3.37
CA ASP A 62 20.43 5.42 2.46
C ASP A 62 20.40 6.85 1.88
N ALA A 63 19.20 7.41 1.67
CA ALA A 63 19.04 8.75 1.15
C ALA A 63 19.18 9.85 2.23
N LEU A 64 18.70 9.60 3.44
CA LEU A 64 18.58 10.61 4.50
C LEU A 64 19.62 10.44 5.64
N GLY A 65 20.14 9.23 5.81
CA GLY A 65 21.20 8.93 6.79
C GLY A 65 20.85 9.36 8.21
N SER A 66 21.76 10.06 8.84
CA SER A 66 21.64 10.54 10.23
C SER A 66 20.56 11.60 10.46
N THR A 67 19.85 12.06 9.44
CA THR A 67 18.67 12.91 9.64
C THR A 67 17.48 12.12 10.20
N ILE A 68 17.49 10.79 10.08
CA ILE A 68 16.56 9.89 10.74
C ILE A 68 17.14 9.56 12.12
N GLU A 69 16.58 10.14 13.18
CA GLU A 69 17.09 9.97 14.55
C GLU A 69 16.69 8.62 15.16
N GLN A 70 15.49 8.16 14.83
CA GLN A 70 14.99 6.85 15.25
C GLN A 70 13.97 6.35 14.27
N GLY A 71 13.66 5.06 14.33
CA GLY A 71 12.59 4.51 13.51
C GLY A 71 12.29 3.06 13.81
N VAL A 72 11.11 2.67 13.32
CA VAL A 72 10.56 1.31 13.44
C VAL A 72 10.19 0.81 12.05
N VAL A 73 10.63 -0.40 11.77
CA VAL A 73 10.31 -1.13 10.53
C VAL A 73 9.49 -2.36 10.90
N VAL A 74 8.33 -2.52 10.28
CA VAL A 74 7.46 -3.69 10.45
C VAL A 74 7.26 -4.36 9.11
N THR A 75 7.79 -5.57 8.97
CA THR A 75 7.70 -6.33 7.74
C THR A 75 7.22 -7.75 7.99
N LYS A 76 6.92 -8.49 6.91
CA LYS A 76 6.51 -9.89 7.00
C LYS A 76 7.69 -10.78 7.39
N TYR A 77 7.43 -11.89 8.07
CA TYR A 77 8.44 -12.91 8.37
C TYR A 77 9.25 -13.31 7.13
N GLY A 78 10.59 -13.32 7.30
CA GLY A 78 11.53 -13.65 6.23
C GLY A 78 11.75 -12.55 5.19
N HIS A 79 11.24 -11.34 5.42
CA HIS A 79 11.44 -10.20 4.51
C HIS A 79 12.50 -9.20 5.00
N SER A 80 12.96 -9.31 6.24
CA SER A 80 14.11 -8.56 6.72
C SER A 80 15.39 -9.10 6.10
N GLN A 81 16.30 -8.20 5.69
CA GLN A 81 17.60 -8.55 5.11
C GLN A 81 18.76 -8.09 6.01
N GLY A 82 18.48 -7.84 7.30
CA GLY A 82 19.47 -7.45 8.29
C GLY A 82 19.25 -6.05 8.85
N PRO A 83 20.19 -5.53 9.65
CA PRO A 83 20.04 -4.24 10.31
C PRO A 83 20.10 -3.06 9.33
N ILE A 84 19.41 -1.97 9.68
CA ILE A 84 19.45 -0.68 8.96
C ILE A 84 19.81 0.39 10.00
N GLY A 85 21.08 0.72 10.13
CA GLY A 85 21.55 1.63 11.19
C GLY A 85 21.02 1.21 12.55
N ASP A 86 20.46 2.17 13.30
CA ASP A 86 19.88 1.96 14.62
C ASP A 86 18.35 1.76 14.60
N LEU A 87 17.75 1.49 13.42
CA LEU A 87 16.32 1.28 13.32
C LEU A 87 15.91 -0.05 13.95
N ALA A 88 14.82 -0.02 14.72
CA ALA A 88 14.22 -1.24 15.29
C ALA A 88 13.43 -1.99 14.20
N ILE A 89 13.80 -3.23 13.92
CA ILE A 89 13.17 -4.04 12.87
C ILE A 89 12.38 -5.17 13.52
N TYR A 90 11.11 -5.27 13.12
CA TYR A 90 10.17 -6.31 13.54
C TYR A 90 9.66 -7.08 12.34
N GLU A 91 9.59 -8.39 12.50
CA GLU A 91 8.88 -9.28 11.58
C GLU A 91 7.59 -9.78 12.22
N ALA A 92 6.50 -9.82 11.46
CA ALA A 92 5.18 -10.11 11.95
C ALA A 92 4.33 -10.91 10.95
N GLY A 93 3.14 -11.35 11.39
CA GLY A 93 2.22 -12.17 10.63
C GLY A 93 1.53 -11.45 9.48
N HIS A 94 1.41 -12.14 8.36
CA HIS A 94 0.64 -11.73 7.19
C HIS A 94 0.15 -12.97 6.42
N PRO A 95 -1.12 -13.06 6.02
CA PRO A 95 -2.16 -12.02 5.95
C PRO A 95 -2.95 -11.79 7.26
N VAL A 96 -2.76 -12.60 8.27
CA VAL A 96 -3.41 -12.47 9.58
C VAL A 96 -2.45 -11.77 10.54
N PRO A 97 -2.90 -10.73 11.29
CA PRO A 97 -2.08 -10.10 12.31
C PRO A 97 -1.83 -11.07 13.47
N ASP A 98 -0.67 -10.95 14.11
CA ASP A 98 -0.30 -11.74 15.27
C ASP A 98 0.20 -10.84 16.43
N GLU A 99 0.61 -11.43 17.54
CA GLU A 99 1.15 -10.69 18.69
C GLU A 99 2.40 -9.86 18.32
N ASN A 100 3.19 -10.31 17.34
CA ASN A 100 4.33 -9.52 16.85
C ASN A 100 3.88 -8.29 16.06
N SER A 101 2.76 -8.36 15.31
CA SER A 101 2.15 -7.20 14.67
C SER A 101 1.76 -6.13 15.72
N VAL A 102 1.15 -6.58 16.82
CA VAL A 102 0.74 -5.69 17.93
C VAL A 102 1.97 -5.08 18.59
N ARG A 103 2.96 -5.91 18.96
CA ARG A 103 4.19 -5.45 19.60
C ARG A 103 4.98 -4.46 18.75
N ALA A 104 5.08 -4.72 17.46
CA ALA A 104 5.74 -3.83 16.51
C ALA A 104 5.01 -2.50 16.37
N THR A 105 3.67 -2.54 16.36
CA THR A 105 2.84 -1.33 16.31
C THR A 105 2.98 -0.50 17.58
N GLU A 106 3.01 -1.11 18.77
CA GLU A 106 3.27 -0.40 20.03
C GLU A 106 4.66 0.24 20.04
N ALA A 107 5.69 -0.42 19.50
CA ALA A 107 7.01 0.17 19.35
C ALA A 107 6.99 1.39 18.41
N ALA A 108 6.25 1.33 17.30
CA ALA A 108 6.08 2.48 16.41
C ALA A 108 5.33 3.64 17.09
N LEU A 109 4.30 3.35 17.89
CA LEU A 109 3.58 4.36 18.65
C LEU A 109 4.45 5.00 19.73
N ALA A 110 5.29 4.22 20.41
CA ALA A 110 6.27 4.74 21.36
C ALA A 110 7.29 5.66 20.68
N ALA A 111 7.76 5.31 19.47
CA ALA A 111 8.72 6.10 18.71
C ALA A 111 8.15 7.46 18.26
N VAL A 112 6.84 7.57 18.02
CA VAL A 112 6.18 8.83 17.62
C VAL A 112 5.58 9.59 18.81
N SER A 113 5.73 9.08 20.03
CA SER A 113 5.22 9.73 21.24
C SER A 113 6.04 10.98 21.60
N GLY A 114 5.36 12.04 22.04
CA GLY A 114 6.00 13.28 22.51
C GLY A 114 6.68 14.11 21.42
N LEU A 115 6.31 13.91 20.17
CA LEU A 115 6.77 14.76 19.05
C LEU A 115 6.14 16.15 19.13
N CYS A 116 6.84 17.15 18.59
CA CYS A 116 6.36 18.53 18.53
C CYS A 116 6.09 18.96 17.07
N ALA A 117 5.47 20.12 16.88
CA ALA A 117 5.12 20.64 15.55
C ALA A 117 6.30 20.88 14.59
N ARG A 118 7.54 20.89 15.09
CA ARG A 118 8.74 20.99 14.25
C ARG A 118 9.25 19.63 13.79
N ASP A 119 8.79 18.57 14.44
CA ASP A 119 9.18 17.19 14.14
C ASP A 119 8.37 16.63 12.97
N ARG A 120 8.89 15.61 12.34
CA ARG A 120 8.26 14.91 11.24
C ARG A 120 8.27 13.41 11.46
N VAL A 121 7.17 12.78 11.10
CA VAL A 121 7.10 11.34 10.90
C VAL A 121 7.17 11.04 9.41
N LEU A 122 8.22 10.35 8.97
CA LEU A 122 8.30 9.77 7.63
C LEU A 122 7.64 8.39 7.67
N PHE A 123 6.43 8.31 7.13
CA PHE A 123 5.62 7.12 7.19
C PHE A 123 5.59 6.40 5.83
N LEU A 124 6.29 5.27 5.74
CA LEU A 124 6.40 4.48 4.51
C LEU A 124 5.45 3.28 4.59
N VAL A 125 4.56 3.16 3.62
CA VAL A 125 3.52 2.14 3.60
C VAL A 125 3.60 1.34 2.32
N SER A 126 3.60 0.02 2.44
CA SER A 126 3.50 -0.90 1.31
C SER A 126 2.43 -1.96 1.55
N GLY A 127 2.14 -2.78 0.55
CA GLY A 127 1.14 -3.84 0.62
C GLY A 127 1.31 -4.76 1.84
N GLY A 128 0.19 -5.23 2.39
CA GLY A 128 0.16 -6.07 3.58
C GLY A 128 0.16 -5.31 4.93
N GLY A 129 0.26 -3.99 4.92
CA GLY A 129 0.26 -3.16 6.14
C GLY A 129 -0.99 -3.32 7.00
N SER A 130 -2.12 -3.75 6.44
CA SER A 130 -3.35 -4.00 7.22
C SER A 130 -3.19 -5.07 8.31
N ALA A 131 -2.38 -6.10 8.07
CA ALA A 131 -2.08 -7.13 9.07
C ALA A 131 -0.85 -6.77 9.90
N LEU A 132 0.20 -6.25 9.25
CA LEU A 132 1.49 -5.99 9.87
C LEU A 132 1.46 -4.82 10.85
N PHE A 133 0.54 -3.87 10.69
CA PHE A 133 0.40 -2.68 11.53
C PHE A 133 -0.98 -2.66 12.18
N GLU A 134 -1.10 -3.31 13.34
CA GLU A 134 -2.37 -3.50 14.05
C GLU A 134 -2.23 -3.24 15.53
N ARG A 135 -3.14 -2.43 16.06
CA ARG A 135 -3.39 -2.25 17.49
C ARG A 135 -4.86 -2.50 17.77
N PRO A 136 -5.26 -3.72 18.05
CA PRO A 136 -6.66 -4.05 18.23
C PRO A 136 -7.23 -3.38 19.49
N LEU A 137 -8.44 -2.86 19.40
CA LEU A 137 -9.20 -2.29 20.52
C LEU A 137 -10.11 -3.32 21.20
N VAL A 138 -10.17 -4.52 20.64
CA VAL A 138 -10.78 -5.74 21.19
C VAL A 138 -9.70 -6.82 21.31
N PRO A 139 -9.93 -7.95 22.00
CA PRO A 139 -8.99 -9.06 21.94
C PRO A 139 -8.64 -9.46 20.49
N LEU A 140 -7.35 -9.76 20.23
CA LEU A 140 -6.89 -10.10 18.87
C LEU A 140 -7.70 -11.26 18.26
N ALA A 141 -7.99 -12.29 19.05
CA ALA A 141 -8.81 -13.42 18.64
C ALA A 141 -10.23 -13.00 18.20
N GLU A 142 -10.83 -11.99 18.84
CA GLU A 142 -12.13 -11.46 18.43
C GLU A 142 -12.04 -10.68 17.12
N LEU A 143 -10.98 -9.88 16.91
CA LEU A 143 -10.75 -9.18 15.65
C LEU A 143 -10.58 -10.18 14.48
N GLU A 144 -9.87 -11.29 14.74
CA GLU A 144 -9.69 -12.38 13.76
C GLU A 144 -11.04 -13.07 13.46
N ASP A 145 -11.82 -13.40 14.50
CA ASP A 145 -13.13 -14.01 14.35
C ASP A 145 -14.10 -13.14 13.54
N ILE A 146 -14.21 -11.84 13.87
CA ILE A 146 -15.05 -10.88 13.14
C ILE A 146 -14.62 -10.80 11.66
N THR A 147 -13.32 -10.74 11.41
CA THR A 147 -12.79 -10.73 10.04
C THR A 147 -13.13 -12.03 9.30
N GLY A 148 -13.02 -13.17 9.99
CA GLY A 148 -13.40 -14.49 9.47
C GLY A 148 -14.89 -14.59 9.14
N GLN A 149 -15.78 -14.10 10.00
CA GLN A 149 -17.21 -14.04 9.75
C GLN A 149 -17.53 -13.24 8.47
N MET A 150 -16.91 -12.06 8.31
CA MET A 150 -17.13 -11.23 7.11
C MET A 150 -16.65 -11.90 5.83
N LEU A 151 -15.48 -12.52 5.85
CA LEU A 151 -14.95 -13.28 4.71
C LEU A 151 -15.86 -14.44 4.34
N ALA A 152 -16.34 -15.20 5.34
CA ALA A 152 -17.27 -16.33 5.12
C ALA A 152 -18.60 -15.88 4.52
N CYS A 153 -19.05 -14.66 4.81
CA CYS A 153 -20.27 -14.06 4.24
C CYS A 153 -20.04 -13.41 2.87
N GLY A 154 -18.83 -13.45 2.31
CA GLY A 154 -18.51 -12.86 1.02
C GLY A 154 -18.43 -11.32 1.02
N ALA A 155 -18.13 -10.71 2.16
CA ALA A 155 -17.91 -9.28 2.24
C ALA A 155 -16.68 -8.86 1.41
N ASP A 156 -16.82 -7.77 0.68
CA ASP A 156 -15.69 -7.19 -0.07
C ASP A 156 -14.70 -6.46 0.86
N ILE A 157 -13.53 -6.13 0.32
CA ILE A 157 -12.45 -5.49 1.12
C ILE A 157 -12.87 -4.13 1.69
N THR A 158 -13.73 -3.37 1.02
CA THR A 158 -14.22 -2.08 1.50
C THR A 158 -15.10 -2.27 2.73
N GLN A 159 -16.00 -3.26 2.68
CA GLN A 159 -16.87 -3.62 3.79
C GLN A 159 -16.08 -4.14 5.00
N ILE A 160 -15.09 -5.00 4.76
CA ILE A 160 -14.19 -5.50 5.80
C ILE A 160 -13.43 -4.33 6.46
N ASN A 161 -12.87 -3.42 5.68
CA ASN A 161 -12.17 -2.26 6.19
C ASN A 161 -13.09 -1.29 6.96
N THR A 162 -14.37 -1.16 6.59
CA THR A 162 -15.35 -0.36 7.32
C THR A 162 -15.47 -0.79 8.79
N ILE A 163 -15.46 -2.10 9.04
CA ILE A 163 -15.50 -2.66 10.40
C ILE A 163 -14.11 -2.59 11.05
N ARG A 164 -13.06 -3.06 10.37
CA ARG A 164 -11.71 -3.14 10.93
C ARG A 164 -11.14 -1.79 11.36
N LYS A 165 -11.39 -0.72 10.59
CA LYS A 165 -10.94 0.63 10.95
C LYS A 165 -11.48 1.09 12.32
N ARG A 166 -12.67 0.67 12.71
CA ARG A 166 -13.28 1.01 14.00
C ARG A 166 -12.74 0.19 15.16
N LEU A 167 -12.33 -1.03 14.88
CA LEU A 167 -11.78 -1.96 15.90
C LEU A 167 -10.26 -1.83 16.09
N SER A 168 -9.62 -0.86 15.42
CA SER A 168 -8.18 -0.65 15.45
C SER A 168 -7.81 0.72 15.98
N GLY A 169 -6.79 0.77 16.83
CA GLY A 169 -6.25 2.01 17.40
C GLY A 169 -5.31 2.78 16.46
N VAL A 170 -5.01 2.26 15.27
CA VAL A 170 -4.06 2.89 14.32
C VAL A 170 -4.63 3.10 12.93
N LYS A 171 -5.71 2.41 12.55
CA LYS A 171 -6.33 2.52 11.23
C LYS A 171 -7.30 3.71 11.13
N GLY A 172 -7.74 4.02 9.90
CA GLY A 172 -8.71 5.09 9.64
C GLY A 172 -8.26 6.46 10.13
N GLY A 173 -6.99 6.81 9.93
CA GLY A 173 -6.42 8.10 10.31
C GLY A 173 -5.89 8.20 11.74
N ARG A 174 -6.15 7.20 12.59
CA ARG A 174 -5.79 7.27 14.02
C ARG A 174 -4.29 7.33 14.25
N PHE A 175 -3.46 6.65 13.44
CA PHE A 175 -2.01 6.76 13.58
C PHE A 175 -1.53 8.19 13.36
N ALA A 176 -1.98 8.85 12.29
CA ALA A 176 -1.59 10.24 12.04
C ALA A 176 -2.12 11.19 13.13
N GLN A 177 -3.32 10.95 13.66
CA GLN A 177 -3.84 11.71 14.79
C GLN A 177 -2.96 11.55 16.04
N LEU A 178 -2.45 10.35 16.32
CA LEU A 178 -1.52 10.08 17.43
C LEU A 178 -0.15 10.72 17.24
N CYS A 179 0.27 10.98 16.00
CA CYS A 179 1.50 11.71 15.70
C CYS A 179 1.38 13.23 15.93
N ALA A 180 0.17 13.78 16.04
CA ALA A 180 -0.02 15.23 16.22
C ALA A 180 0.66 15.72 17.52
N PRO A 181 1.29 16.94 17.50
CA PRO A 181 1.26 17.95 16.45
C PRO A 181 2.36 17.81 15.36
N ALA A 182 3.11 16.72 15.33
CA ALA A 182 4.13 16.49 14.30
C ALA A 182 3.48 16.26 12.92
N HIS A 183 4.18 16.66 11.87
CA HIS A 183 3.72 16.42 10.50
C HIS A 183 4.06 15.00 10.04
N VAL A 184 3.07 14.31 9.49
CA VAL A 184 3.23 12.98 8.88
C VAL A 184 3.41 13.13 7.37
N TYR A 185 4.58 12.76 6.86
CA TYR A 185 4.81 12.64 5.43
C TYR A 185 4.68 11.17 5.04
N ALA A 186 3.51 10.83 4.51
CA ALA A 186 3.16 9.46 4.17
C ALA A 186 3.52 9.16 2.71
N ILE A 187 4.37 8.17 2.48
CA ILE A 187 4.70 7.64 1.16
C ILE A 187 4.07 6.26 1.01
N LEU A 188 3.12 6.14 0.09
CA LEU A 188 2.36 4.92 -0.14
C LEU A 188 2.83 4.23 -1.42
N LEU A 189 3.35 3.00 -1.30
CA LEU A 189 3.51 2.09 -2.43
C LEU A 189 2.21 1.30 -2.56
N SER A 190 1.43 1.61 -3.59
CA SER A 190 0.09 1.06 -3.75
C SER A 190 0.10 -0.24 -4.52
N ASP A 191 -0.45 -1.29 -3.91
CA ASP A 191 -0.86 -2.53 -4.57
C ASP A 191 -2.39 -2.61 -4.75
N VAL A 192 -3.11 -1.52 -4.47
CA VAL A 192 -4.57 -1.45 -4.60
C VAL A 192 -4.96 -0.71 -5.87
N ILE A 193 -5.82 -1.32 -6.68
CA ILE A 193 -6.28 -0.73 -7.94
C ILE A 193 -7.01 0.59 -7.70
N GLY A 194 -6.58 1.64 -8.39
CA GLY A 194 -7.13 3.00 -8.27
C GLY A 194 -6.55 3.80 -7.11
N ASP A 195 -5.61 3.22 -6.38
CA ASP A 195 -4.80 3.87 -5.34
C ASP A 195 -5.61 4.60 -4.24
N PRO A 196 -6.72 4.06 -3.69
CA PRO A 196 -7.49 4.74 -2.64
C PRO A 196 -6.69 4.75 -1.32
N PRO A 197 -6.22 5.93 -0.83
CA PRO A 197 -5.30 5.98 0.31
C PRO A 197 -5.91 5.47 1.62
N ASP A 198 -7.25 5.55 1.75
CA ASP A 198 -7.99 5.05 2.91
C ASP A 198 -8.11 3.51 2.92
N MET A 199 -7.78 2.84 1.81
CA MET A 199 -7.76 1.38 1.69
C MET A 199 -6.37 0.79 1.84
N ILE A 200 -5.31 1.53 1.43
CA ILE A 200 -3.93 1.07 1.55
C ILE A 200 -3.60 0.95 3.05
N ALA A 201 -3.24 -0.26 3.49
CA ALA A 201 -3.02 -0.62 4.90
C ALA A 201 -4.20 -0.24 5.83
N SER A 202 -5.43 -0.11 5.29
CA SER A 202 -6.64 0.39 5.98
C SER A 202 -6.51 1.84 6.48
N GLY A 203 -5.71 2.67 5.79
CA GLY A 203 -5.62 4.11 5.94
C GLY A 203 -5.11 4.62 7.28
N PRO A 204 -3.92 4.22 7.80
CA PRO A 204 -3.43 4.71 9.10
C PRO A 204 -3.20 6.23 9.14
N ALA A 205 -2.83 6.82 8.01
CA ALA A 205 -2.56 8.25 7.85
C ALA A 205 -3.52 8.91 6.84
N TYR A 206 -4.75 8.42 6.74
CA TYR A 206 -5.76 8.98 5.86
C TYR A 206 -7.14 9.00 6.55
N PRO A 207 -7.92 10.09 6.41
CA PRO A 207 -9.24 10.18 7.00
C PRO A 207 -10.16 9.06 6.55
N ASP A 208 -10.97 8.52 7.46
CA ASP A 208 -11.93 7.49 7.12
C ASP A 208 -13.18 8.08 6.44
N SER A 209 -13.49 7.61 5.24
CA SER A 209 -14.65 8.02 4.47
C SER A 209 -15.95 7.33 4.90
N THR A 210 -15.87 6.22 5.67
CA THR A 210 -17.03 5.42 6.06
C THR A 210 -17.75 5.98 7.29
N THR A 211 -19.04 5.68 7.46
CA THR A 211 -19.86 6.17 8.56
C THR A 211 -20.26 5.06 9.52
N THR A 212 -20.61 5.43 10.76
CA THR A 212 -21.20 4.50 11.75
C THR A 212 -22.45 3.82 11.19
N ALA A 213 -23.31 4.55 10.47
CA ALA A 213 -24.50 3.97 9.86
C ALA A 213 -24.15 2.85 8.85
N GLN A 214 -23.08 3.03 8.06
CA GLN A 214 -22.59 1.98 7.15
C GLN A 214 -22.05 0.77 7.93
N ALA A 215 -21.29 0.99 9.00
CA ALA A 215 -20.77 -0.09 9.82
C ALA A 215 -21.91 -0.91 10.46
N MET A 216 -22.89 -0.26 11.06
CA MET A 216 -24.04 -0.93 11.68
C MET A 216 -24.95 -1.64 10.65
N ALA A 217 -25.07 -1.08 9.44
CA ALA A 217 -25.76 -1.76 8.36
C ALA A 217 -25.06 -3.06 7.92
N LEU A 218 -23.73 -3.11 7.93
CA LEU A 218 -22.95 -4.32 7.65
C LEU A 218 -23.13 -5.38 8.75
N VAL A 219 -23.15 -4.98 10.02
CA VAL A 219 -23.44 -5.87 11.15
C VAL A 219 -24.79 -6.56 10.96
N SER A 220 -25.81 -5.76 10.67
CA SER A 220 -27.16 -6.29 10.43
C SER A 220 -27.25 -7.15 9.17
N ARG A 221 -26.62 -6.72 8.08
CA ARG A 221 -26.65 -7.41 6.78
C ARG A 221 -26.04 -8.81 6.85
N TYR A 222 -24.92 -8.93 7.54
CA TYR A 222 -24.15 -10.17 7.62
C TYR A 222 -24.43 -10.97 8.90
N GLY A 223 -25.27 -10.45 9.82
CA GLY A 223 -25.59 -11.11 11.07
C GLY A 223 -24.34 -11.35 11.93
N LEU A 224 -23.43 -10.37 11.98
CA LEU A 224 -22.16 -10.53 12.69
C LEU A 224 -22.37 -10.69 14.19
N THR A 225 -21.68 -11.66 14.79
CA THR A 225 -21.64 -11.85 16.22
C THR A 225 -20.50 -11.05 16.80
N LEU A 226 -20.81 -10.07 17.64
CA LEU A 226 -19.87 -9.09 18.20
C LEU A 226 -20.05 -9.01 19.70
N SER A 227 -18.95 -8.76 20.44
CA SER A 227 -19.05 -8.41 21.85
C SER A 227 -19.70 -7.03 22.04
N PRO A 228 -20.22 -6.73 23.25
CA PRO A 228 -20.69 -5.38 23.57
C PRO A 228 -19.61 -4.32 23.33
N GLN A 229 -18.36 -4.61 23.67
CA GLN A 229 -17.22 -3.71 23.45
C GLN A 229 -17.00 -3.42 21.95
N ALA A 230 -17.08 -4.45 21.10
CA ALA A 230 -16.95 -4.26 19.66
C ALA A 230 -18.09 -3.40 19.08
N LEU A 231 -19.33 -3.62 19.55
CA LEU A 231 -20.48 -2.81 19.15
C LEU A 231 -20.31 -1.33 19.54
N ASP A 232 -19.90 -1.05 20.78
CA ASP A 232 -19.63 0.31 21.26
C ASP A 232 -18.54 1.02 20.43
N LEU A 233 -17.51 0.27 20.00
CA LEU A 233 -16.45 0.80 19.14
C LEU A 233 -16.94 1.09 17.73
N LEU A 234 -17.87 0.31 17.18
CA LEU A 234 -18.46 0.55 15.86
C LEU A 234 -19.31 1.83 15.81
N GLU A 235 -19.85 2.27 16.95
CA GLU A 235 -20.60 3.52 17.06
C GLU A 235 -19.67 4.76 17.09
N GLN A 236 -18.36 4.56 17.26
CA GLN A 236 -17.39 5.66 17.28
C GLN A 236 -16.83 5.95 15.88
N GLU A 237 -16.98 7.21 15.44
CA GLU A 237 -16.42 7.62 14.15
C GLU A 237 -14.89 7.76 14.21
N PRO A 238 -14.14 7.14 13.28
CA PRO A 238 -12.73 7.46 13.11
C PRO A 238 -12.52 8.90 12.64
N PRO A 239 -11.30 9.46 12.70
CA PRO A 239 -10.98 10.79 12.22
C PRO A 239 -11.49 11.06 10.80
N LYS A 240 -12.21 12.18 10.61
CA LYS A 240 -12.74 12.61 9.31
C LYS A 240 -11.88 13.68 8.64
N VAL A 241 -11.03 14.33 9.41
CA VAL A 241 -10.10 15.37 8.95
C VAL A 241 -8.75 15.14 9.63
N LEU A 242 -7.69 15.32 8.89
CA LEU A 242 -6.31 15.30 9.37
C LEU A 242 -5.58 16.49 8.77
N ASP A 243 -5.13 17.42 9.62
CA ASP A 243 -4.45 18.65 9.19
C ASP A 243 -2.93 18.50 9.17
N ASN A 244 -2.41 17.40 9.70
CA ASN A 244 -0.99 17.15 9.87
C ASN A 244 -0.42 16.10 8.90
N VAL A 245 -1.05 15.84 7.76
CA VAL A 245 -0.62 14.79 6.82
C VAL A 245 -0.40 15.34 5.42
N THR A 246 0.72 14.96 4.82
CA THR A 246 0.93 15.02 3.36
C THR A 246 1.10 13.60 2.83
N THR A 247 0.31 13.21 1.83
CA THR A 247 0.35 11.88 1.22
C THR A 247 0.93 11.94 -0.19
N VAL A 248 1.92 11.09 -0.45
CA VAL A 248 2.49 10.86 -1.78
C VAL A 248 2.29 9.42 -2.16
N ILE A 249 1.64 9.16 -3.29
CA ILE A 249 1.48 7.81 -3.83
C ILE A 249 2.57 7.58 -4.87
N THR A 250 3.27 6.46 -4.74
CA THR A 250 4.33 6.05 -5.67
C THR A 250 4.29 4.53 -5.88
N GLY A 251 4.91 4.06 -6.97
CA GLY A 251 4.97 2.61 -7.25
C GLY A 251 3.61 1.96 -7.55
N SER A 252 2.63 2.72 -8.05
CA SER A 252 1.30 2.21 -8.38
C SER A 252 1.25 1.50 -9.73
N VAL A 253 0.17 0.72 -9.99
CA VAL A 253 -0.10 0.12 -11.31
C VAL A 253 -0.15 1.19 -12.40
N ALA A 254 -0.75 2.33 -12.12
CA ALA A 254 -0.82 3.44 -13.07
C ALA A 254 0.58 3.99 -13.40
N GLN A 255 1.50 4.05 -12.42
CA GLN A 255 2.89 4.44 -12.67
C GLN A 255 3.62 3.39 -13.50
N LEU A 256 3.47 2.10 -13.16
CA LEU A 256 4.04 0.99 -13.91
C LEU A 256 3.63 1.04 -15.40
N CYS A 257 2.36 1.31 -15.67
CA CYS A 257 1.85 1.46 -17.04
C CYS A 257 2.47 2.67 -17.77
N ARG A 258 2.65 3.79 -17.08
CA ARG A 258 3.32 4.98 -17.67
C ARG A 258 4.79 4.70 -17.99
N ASP A 259 5.51 4.03 -17.10
CA ASP A 259 6.91 3.67 -17.33
C ASP A 259 7.05 2.67 -18.49
N ALA A 260 6.13 1.70 -18.61
CA ALA A 260 6.05 0.80 -19.77
C ALA A 260 5.78 1.55 -21.06
N ALA A 261 4.85 2.53 -21.04
CA ALA A 261 4.55 3.37 -22.20
C ALA A 261 5.77 4.17 -22.67
N ALA A 262 6.44 4.85 -21.74
CA ALA A 262 7.64 5.63 -22.02
C ALA A 262 8.75 4.76 -22.64
N ARG A 263 8.94 3.54 -22.13
CA ARG A 263 9.93 2.63 -22.72
C ARG A 263 9.54 2.15 -24.10
N ALA A 264 8.26 1.82 -24.33
CA ALA A 264 7.76 1.43 -25.65
C ALA A 264 7.93 2.56 -26.69
N GLU A 265 7.66 3.80 -26.33
CA GLU A 265 7.87 4.97 -27.17
C GLU A 265 9.35 5.16 -27.54
N ALA A 266 10.25 4.97 -26.58
CA ALA A 266 11.70 5.01 -26.82
C ALA A 266 12.17 3.91 -27.81
N LEU A 267 11.45 2.80 -27.92
CA LEU A 267 11.68 1.74 -28.89
C LEU A 267 10.95 1.97 -30.23
N GLY A 268 10.27 3.10 -30.38
CA GLY A 268 9.58 3.51 -31.61
C GLY A 268 8.19 2.91 -31.79
N TYR A 269 7.53 2.48 -30.68
CA TYR A 269 6.14 2.05 -30.71
C TYR A 269 5.21 3.23 -30.45
N ARG A 270 4.06 3.22 -31.12
CA ARG A 270 2.91 4.01 -30.69
C ARG A 270 2.27 3.31 -29.49
N THR A 271 2.07 4.00 -28.40
CA THR A 271 1.49 3.43 -27.20
C THR A 271 -0.01 3.62 -27.13
N CYS A 272 -0.70 2.65 -26.58
CA CYS A 272 -2.13 2.70 -26.27
C CYS A 272 -2.34 2.08 -24.89
N LEU A 273 -2.53 2.93 -23.87
CA LEU A 273 -2.96 2.48 -22.55
C LEU A 273 -4.45 2.15 -22.59
N LEU A 274 -4.79 0.88 -22.44
CA LEU A 274 -6.18 0.41 -22.49
C LEU A 274 -6.83 0.51 -21.11
N THR A 275 -6.11 0.13 -20.07
CA THR A 275 -6.57 0.22 -18.68
C THR A 275 -5.40 0.05 -17.72
N ASP A 276 -5.51 0.66 -16.54
CA ASP A 276 -4.67 0.42 -15.36
C ASP A 276 -5.47 -0.23 -14.21
N ARG A 277 -6.67 -0.76 -14.52
CA ARG A 277 -7.63 -1.30 -13.55
C ARG A 277 -8.15 -2.67 -13.95
N LEU A 278 -7.34 -3.47 -14.64
CA LEU A 278 -7.71 -4.81 -15.05
C LEU A 278 -7.92 -5.71 -13.82
N GLN A 279 -9.10 -6.32 -13.73
CA GLN A 279 -9.42 -7.33 -12.72
C GLN A 279 -10.12 -8.49 -13.41
N CYS A 280 -9.40 -9.59 -13.60
CA CYS A 280 -9.94 -10.81 -14.17
C CYS A 280 -8.95 -11.96 -13.97
N GLU A 281 -9.33 -13.17 -14.36
CA GLU A 281 -8.39 -14.27 -14.43
C GLU A 281 -7.28 -13.99 -15.45
N ALA A 282 -6.02 -14.29 -15.10
CA ALA A 282 -4.84 -14.09 -15.96
C ALA A 282 -5.01 -14.76 -17.33
N ARG A 283 -5.66 -15.93 -17.37
CA ARG A 283 -5.96 -16.66 -18.62
C ARG A 283 -6.87 -15.85 -19.55
N GLU A 284 -7.90 -15.20 -19.01
CA GLU A 284 -8.85 -14.43 -19.81
C GLU A 284 -8.20 -13.12 -20.31
N ALA A 285 -7.38 -12.48 -19.49
CA ALA A 285 -6.55 -11.36 -19.95
C ALA A 285 -5.65 -11.76 -21.14
N GLY A 286 -4.98 -12.90 -21.03
CA GLY A 286 -4.13 -13.43 -22.11
C GLY A 286 -4.91 -13.76 -23.38
N ARG A 287 -6.10 -14.33 -23.28
CA ARG A 287 -6.98 -14.59 -24.44
C ARG A 287 -7.43 -13.31 -25.13
N PHE A 288 -7.84 -12.32 -24.35
CA PHE A 288 -8.25 -11.02 -24.87
C PHE A 288 -7.10 -10.32 -25.61
N LEU A 289 -5.90 -10.27 -25.00
CA LEU A 289 -4.70 -9.70 -25.62
C LEU A 289 -4.33 -10.43 -26.91
N SER A 290 -4.43 -11.76 -26.94
CA SER A 290 -4.16 -12.55 -28.14
C SER A 290 -5.14 -12.25 -29.28
N ALA A 291 -6.42 -12.10 -28.95
CA ALA A 291 -7.47 -11.74 -29.94
C ALA A 291 -7.24 -10.33 -30.50
N MET A 292 -6.88 -9.36 -29.64
CA MET A 292 -6.53 -8.01 -30.07
C MET A 292 -5.31 -8.02 -30.98
N ALA A 293 -4.24 -8.72 -30.61
CA ALA A 293 -3.03 -8.82 -31.43
C ALA A 293 -3.35 -9.42 -32.81
N GLY A 294 -4.19 -10.45 -32.87
CA GLY A 294 -4.67 -11.03 -34.13
C GLY A 294 -5.41 -10.03 -35.02
N THR A 295 -6.28 -9.20 -34.44
CA THR A 295 -7.04 -8.17 -35.19
C THR A 295 -6.16 -7.08 -35.77
N HIS A 296 -5.06 -6.75 -35.11
CA HIS A 296 -4.14 -5.68 -35.51
C HIS A 296 -2.90 -6.18 -36.24
N ALA A 297 -2.74 -7.50 -36.40
CA ALA A 297 -1.61 -8.09 -37.11
C ALA A 297 -1.59 -7.64 -38.60
N GLY A 298 -0.41 -7.34 -39.09
CA GLY A 298 -0.18 -7.01 -40.51
C GLY A 298 -0.56 -5.59 -40.93
N LYS A 299 -0.99 -4.71 -40.04
CA LYS A 299 -1.34 -3.32 -40.33
C LYS A 299 -0.12 -2.38 -40.53
N GLY A 300 1.09 -2.90 -40.35
CA GLY A 300 2.33 -2.15 -40.58
C GLY A 300 2.72 -1.14 -39.50
N GLU A 301 1.87 -0.94 -38.52
CA GLU A 301 2.13 -0.01 -37.42
C GLU A 301 2.75 -0.77 -36.23
N LYS A 302 3.82 -0.21 -35.64
CA LYS A 302 4.35 -0.65 -34.37
C LYS A 302 3.49 -0.07 -33.24
N THR A 303 2.57 -0.84 -32.71
CA THR A 303 1.71 -0.41 -31.59
C THR A 303 1.95 -1.30 -30.38
N ALA A 304 2.13 -0.67 -29.20
CA ALA A 304 2.17 -1.33 -27.91
C ALA A 304 0.86 -1.07 -27.17
N TYR A 305 0.08 -2.12 -26.93
CA TYR A 305 -1.11 -2.08 -26.09
C TYR A 305 -0.68 -2.39 -24.65
N ILE A 306 -0.97 -1.49 -23.73
CA ILE A 306 -0.55 -1.58 -22.33
C ILE A 306 -1.79 -1.76 -21.48
N LEU A 307 -1.75 -2.77 -20.63
CA LEU A 307 -2.76 -3.06 -19.63
C LEU A 307 -2.06 -3.29 -18.30
N GLY A 308 -2.62 -2.71 -17.25
CA GLY A 308 -2.18 -2.93 -15.88
C GLY A 308 -3.36 -3.29 -14.99
N GLY A 309 -3.08 -3.96 -13.89
CA GLY A 309 -4.09 -4.38 -12.94
C GLY A 309 -3.61 -5.54 -12.08
N GLU A 310 -4.55 -6.19 -11.41
CA GLU A 310 -4.32 -7.38 -10.61
C GLU A 310 -5.15 -8.53 -11.17
N THR A 311 -4.47 -9.62 -11.51
CA THR A 311 -5.14 -10.83 -12.02
C THR A 311 -5.07 -11.96 -10.99
N VAL A 312 -6.05 -12.85 -11.02
CA VAL A 312 -6.13 -14.06 -10.19
C VAL A 312 -5.88 -15.32 -11.00
#